data_ebd951e3502eeb3e4c53cbbc3b6f0265
#
_entry.id   ebd951e3502eeb3e4c53cbbc3b6f0265
#
_cell.length_a   1.000
_cell.length_b   1.000
_cell.length_c   1.000
_cell.angle_alpha   90.00
_cell.angle_beta   90.00
_cell.angle_gamma   90.00
#
_symmetry.space_group_name_H-M   'P 1'
#
loop_
_entity.id
_entity.type
_entity.pdbx_description
1 polymer ?
#
loop_
_entity_poly.entity_id
_entity_poly.type
_entity_poly.pdbx_seq_one_letter_code
_entity_poly.pdbx_strand_id
1 'polypeptide(L)'
;MGKILVTGASGYIGGRLVPELLARGYKVRVMVRAPSPAYQELWPDVEIVAADALNLDQLEDALKDIDTAYYLIHSLLMGRREFAAADIQAAVNFRIAAEKNRIRRIIYLGGLGDTRSELSSHLQSRIQVAQELSKGEVPVTALRAAVIIGSGSASYEIIQNLVKKLPVIFIPRWAMTKCQPIAIRDVIKYLVGVLEIPETSGASFDIGGSDVLSYYDMLKIRAELLNRKKLFIPFFSFLPLYSYTGAFFTPVPAPITRALIEGLKNEVVCQNNTIRQYLPFAPLTYKEAIIRAMNREEQDRIHTRWSDAYPPAHELALKLYELKDGPRYTNTYSLPTPKDAAALFRCICAIGGKEGWFSNNWVWRLRGTIDKILLGVGATRGRKSQSTLRINDVIDYWRVEDLQKNCRLLLRAEMKLPGKAWLEFKIQDEGRQRMLSIIAYYQPQNFFGKVYWYAFLPFHQFLFNGLIKQIEKRS
;
A
#
# COMPACT_ATOMS: atom_id res chain seq x y z
N MET A 1 28.11 -3.47 -14.66
CA MET A 1 27.25 -2.90 -13.59
C MET A 1 26.93 -4.00 -12.60
N GLY A 2 27.10 -3.75 -11.30
CA GLY A 2 26.77 -4.70 -10.25
C GLY A 2 25.27 -4.99 -10.17
N LYS A 3 24.89 -6.10 -9.53
CA LYS A 3 23.48 -6.47 -9.30
C LYS A 3 22.91 -5.67 -8.12
N ILE A 4 21.70 -5.17 -8.25
CA ILE A 4 21.02 -4.33 -7.26
C ILE A 4 19.91 -5.13 -6.60
N LEU A 5 19.87 -5.15 -5.25
CA LEU A 5 18.73 -5.65 -4.50
C LEU A 5 17.77 -4.50 -4.17
N VAL A 6 16.48 -4.68 -4.44
CA VAL A 6 15.42 -3.77 -3.98
C VAL A 6 14.55 -4.50 -2.96
N THR A 7 14.68 -4.14 -1.68
CA THR A 7 13.74 -4.61 -0.66
C THR A 7 12.50 -3.72 -0.66
N GLY A 8 11.36 -4.24 -0.17
CA GLY A 8 10.10 -3.48 -0.24
C GLY A 8 9.63 -3.17 -1.66
N ALA A 9 10.05 -3.98 -2.64
CA ALA A 9 9.75 -3.80 -4.06
C ALA A 9 8.24 -3.83 -4.36
N SER A 10 7.45 -4.60 -3.62
CA SER A 10 5.99 -4.63 -3.75
C SER A 10 5.28 -3.37 -3.21
N GLY A 11 6.00 -2.50 -2.50
CA GLY A 11 5.46 -1.29 -1.90
C GLY A 11 5.37 -0.10 -2.86
N TYR A 12 4.89 1.03 -2.32
CA TYR A 12 4.63 2.26 -3.08
C TYR A 12 5.88 2.83 -3.77
N ILE A 13 7.01 2.87 -3.06
CA ILE A 13 8.28 3.41 -3.56
C ILE A 13 8.99 2.37 -4.43
N GLY A 14 9.19 1.15 -3.89
CA GLY A 14 9.94 0.09 -4.57
C GLY A 14 9.35 -0.30 -5.91
N GLY A 15 8.02 -0.42 -6.00
CA GLY A 15 7.34 -0.75 -7.25
C GLY A 15 7.42 0.34 -8.33
N ARG A 16 7.86 1.57 -7.98
CA ARG A 16 8.20 2.63 -8.94
C ARG A 16 9.69 2.71 -9.23
N LEU A 17 10.52 2.33 -8.28
CA LEU A 17 11.97 2.32 -8.42
C LEU A 17 12.43 1.22 -9.37
N VAL A 18 11.89 0.00 -9.24
CA VAL A 18 12.29 -1.16 -10.04
C VAL A 18 12.20 -0.89 -11.55
N PRO A 19 11.07 -0.42 -12.12
CA PRO A 19 11.01 -0.11 -13.55
C PRO A 19 12.01 0.96 -13.99
N GLU A 20 12.30 1.94 -13.14
CA GLU A 20 13.28 3.01 -13.47
C GLU A 20 14.71 2.48 -13.50
N LEU A 21 15.06 1.56 -12.60
CA LEU A 21 16.37 0.89 -12.61
C LEU A 21 16.53 -0.01 -13.83
N LEU A 22 15.50 -0.76 -14.21
CA LEU A 22 15.48 -1.60 -15.41
C LEU A 22 15.62 -0.77 -16.68
N ALA A 23 14.91 0.36 -16.78
CA ALA A 23 15.01 1.27 -17.92
C ALA A 23 16.42 1.86 -18.11
N ARG A 24 17.24 1.88 -17.06
CA ARG A 24 18.66 2.28 -17.08
C ARG A 24 19.64 1.13 -17.28
N GLY A 25 19.13 -0.09 -17.53
CA GLY A 25 19.95 -1.27 -17.82
C GLY A 25 20.57 -1.94 -16.59
N TYR A 26 20.12 -1.61 -15.37
CA TYR A 26 20.60 -2.30 -14.17
C TYR A 26 20.03 -3.71 -14.06
N LYS A 27 20.86 -4.65 -13.58
CA LYS A 27 20.41 -5.98 -13.16
C LYS A 27 19.78 -5.86 -11.77
N VAL A 28 18.49 -6.19 -11.67
CA VAL A 28 17.73 -6.01 -10.43
C VAL A 28 17.27 -7.37 -9.88
N ARG A 29 17.51 -7.57 -8.58
CA ARG A 29 16.84 -8.58 -7.76
C ARG A 29 15.82 -7.88 -6.87
N VAL A 30 14.59 -8.39 -6.78
CA VAL A 30 13.57 -7.89 -5.86
C VAL A 30 13.36 -8.86 -4.73
N MET A 31 13.30 -8.34 -3.50
CA MET A 31 12.96 -9.11 -2.31
C MET A 31 11.48 -8.94 -1.98
N VAL A 32 10.77 -10.06 -1.91
CA VAL A 32 9.36 -10.13 -1.53
C VAL A 32 9.18 -11.12 -0.38
N ARG A 33 8.17 -10.90 0.48
CA ARG A 33 7.95 -11.80 1.64
C ARG A 33 7.38 -13.17 1.23
N ALA A 34 6.53 -13.19 0.22
CA ALA A 34 5.95 -14.42 -0.29
C ALA A 34 5.98 -14.39 -1.82
N PRO A 35 6.35 -15.50 -2.49
CA PRO A 35 6.36 -15.57 -3.92
C PRO A 35 4.92 -15.47 -4.47
N SER A 36 4.80 -14.85 -5.64
CA SER A 36 3.53 -14.77 -6.38
C SER A 36 3.83 -14.77 -7.87
N PRO A 37 3.09 -15.53 -8.69
CA PRO A 37 3.21 -15.47 -10.15
C PRO A 37 3.05 -14.06 -10.71
N ALA A 38 2.24 -13.22 -10.04
CA ALA A 38 2.04 -11.83 -10.43
C ALA A 38 3.31 -10.99 -10.43
N TYR A 39 4.29 -11.31 -9.60
CA TYR A 39 5.56 -10.57 -9.60
C TYR A 39 6.39 -10.90 -10.86
N GLN A 40 6.34 -12.13 -11.35
CA GLN A 40 7.01 -12.51 -12.59
C GLN A 40 6.35 -11.83 -13.81
N GLU A 41 5.01 -11.72 -13.80
CA GLU A 41 4.28 -10.97 -14.84
C GLU A 41 4.57 -9.46 -14.76
N LEU A 42 4.71 -8.90 -13.53
CA LEU A 42 4.99 -7.49 -13.32
C LEU A 42 6.43 -7.13 -13.71
N TRP A 43 7.37 -8.03 -13.47
CA TRP A 43 8.81 -7.85 -13.70
C TRP A 43 9.40 -9.08 -14.38
N PRO A 44 9.17 -9.27 -15.70
CA PRO A 44 9.62 -10.48 -16.42
C PRO A 44 11.12 -10.71 -16.36
N ASP A 45 11.90 -9.62 -16.37
CA ASP A 45 13.36 -9.64 -16.46
C ASP A 45 14.06 -9.46 -15.10
N VAL A 46 13.32 -9.65 -13.99
CA VAL A 46 13.83 -9.43 -12.63
C VAL A 46 13.95 -10.76 -11.90
N GLU A 47 15.06 -10.93 -11.21
CA GLU A 47 15.23 -12.02 -10.26
C GLU A 47 14.39 -11.77 -9.01
N ILE A 48 13.50 -12.70 -8.66
CA ILE A 48 12.61 -12.60 -7.50
C ILE A 48 13.09 -13.54 -6.41
N VAL A 49 13.38 -13.01 -5.23
CA VAL A 49 13.74 -13.79 -4.05
C VAL A 49 12.69 -13.61 -2.95
N ALA A 50 12.28 -14.73 -2.35
CA ALA A 50 11.40 -14.72 -1.18
C ALA A 50 12.24 -14.68 0.08
N ALA A 51 12.13 -13.62 0.88
CA ALA A 51 12.82 -13.50 2.16
C ALA A 51 12.06 -12.60 3.13
N ASP A 52 12.07 -12.98 4.42
CA ASP A 52 11.58 -12.16 5.52
C ASP A 52 12.77 -11.42 6.15
N ALA A 53 12.65 -10.11 6.33
CA ALA A 53 13.69 -9.29 6.94
C ALA A 53 13.94 -9.61 8.43
N LEU A 54 13.01 -10.30 9.07
CA LEU A 54 13.18 -10.82 10.43
C LEU A 54 13.97 -12.14 10.48
N ASN A 55 14.23 -12.77 9.34
CA ASN A 55 15.01 -14.00 9.23
C ASN A 55 16.39 -13.71 8.62
N LEU A 56 17.44 -13.83 9.45
CA LEU A 56 18.80 -13.50 9.04
C LEU A 56 19.31 -14.40 7.91
N ASP A 57 19.07 -15.72 7.98
CA ASP A 57 19.57 -16.67 6.98
C ASP A 57 18.97 -16.37 5.59
N GLN A 58 17.66 -16.07 5.55
CA GLN A 58 17.01 -15.70 4.29
C GLN A 58 17.54 -14.39 3.73
N LEU A 59 17.91 -13.41 4.57
CA LEU A 59 18.54 -12.17 4.13
C LEU A 59 19.96 -12.41 3.60
N GLU A 60 20.74 -13.28 4.24
CA GLU A 60 22.07 -13.65 3.76
C GLU A 60 21.99 -14.25 2.35
N ASP A 61 21.02 -15.14 2.12
CA ASP A 61 20.79 -15.72 0.78
C ASP A 61 20.30 -14.68 -0.24
N ALA A 62 19.40 -13.79 0.17
CA ALA A 62 18.88 -12.74 -0.70
C ALA A 62 19.95 -11.73 -1.14
N LEU A 63 20.98 -11.53 -0.31
CA LEU A 63 22.08 -10.57 -0.56
C LEU A 63 23.29 -11.19 -1.29
N LYS A 64 23.31 -12.50 -1.59
CA LYS A 64 24.38 -13.12 -2.36
C LYS A 64 24.55 -12.46 -3.74
N ASP A 65 25.76 -12.15 -4.12
CA ASP A 65 26.15 -11.54 -5.41
C ASP A 65 25.51 -10.16 -5.67
N ILE A 66 25.07 -9.47 -4.63
CA ILE A 66 24.55 -8.11 -4.70
C ILE A 66 25.69 -7.10 -4.49
N ASP A 67 25.72 -6.06 -5.31
CA ASP A 67 26.66 -4.95 -5.19
C ASP A 67 26.11 -3.81 -4.33
N THR A 68 24.87 -3.41 -4.59
CA THR A 68 24.17 -2.32 -3.90
C THR A 68 22.77 -2.74 -3.51
N ALA A 69 22.32 -2.37 -2.31
CA ALA A 69 20.98 -2.71 -1.84
C ALA A 69 20.17 -1.47 -1.47
N TYR A 70 18.92 -1.40 -1.93
CA TYR A 70 17.92 -0.44 -1.45
C TYR A 70 17.16 -1.03 -0.28
N TYR A 71 17.24 -0.37 0.87
CA TYR A 71 16.46 -0.72 2.05
C TYR A 71 15.19 0.16 2.11
N LEU A 72 14.06 -0.39 1.64
CA LEU A 72 12.76 0.29 1.57
C LEU A 72 11.69 -0.40 2.43
N ILE A 73 12.11 -1.24 3.37
CA ILE A 73 11.22 -1.95 4.28
C ILE A 73 10.68 -0.98 5.32
N HIS A 74 9.39 -1.13 5.64
CA HIS A 74 8.75 -0.37 6.69
C HIS A 74 7.50 -1.10 7.21
N SER A 75 7.41 -1.28 8.53
CA SER A 75 6.35 -2.06 9.18
C SER A 75 5.21 -1.21 9.76
N LEU A 76 4.89 -0.06 9.16
CA LEU A 76 3.90 0.93 9.65
C LEU A 76 2.52 0.33 10.03
N LEU A 77 2.26 -0.92 9.66
CA LEU A 77 0.97 -1.59 9.76
C LEU A 77 0.85 -2.52 10.97
N MET A 78 1.94 -2.79 11.69
CA MET A 78 1.94 -3.56 12.93
C MET A 78 1.58 -2.68 14.14
N GLY A 79 1.19 -3.24 15.26
CA GLY A 79 0.86 -2.48 16.48
C GLY A 79 2.03 -1.60 16.98
N ARG A 80 1.72 -0.54 17.71
CA ARG A 80 2.65 0.57 18.03
C ARG A 80 3.99 0.17 18.70
N ARG A 81 4.00 -0.87 19.57
CA ARG A 81 5.22 -1.36 20.24
C ARG A 81 5.93 -2.44 19.43
N GLU A 82 5.17 -3.33 18.81
CA GLU A 82 5.67 -4.43 17.97
C GLU A 82 6.31 -3.91 16.69
N PHE A 83 5.76 -2.83 16.11
CA PHE A 83 6.24 -2.15 14.92
C PHE A 83 7.68 -1.61 15.06
N ALA A 84 7.99 -0.84 16.12
CA ALA A 84 9.32 -0.23 16.27
C ALA A 84 10.40 -1.29 16.51
N ALA A 85 10.08 -2.31 17.32
CA ALA A 85 11.01 -3.43 17.58
C ALA A 85 11.28 -4.25 16.31
N ALA A 86 10.23 -4.54 15.53
CA ALA A 86 10.37 -5.30 14.29
C ALA A 86 11.18 -4.54 13.22
N ASP A 87 10.97 -3.22 13.07
CA ASP A 87 11.74 -2.39 12.13
C ASP A 87 13.23 -2.34 12.51
N ILE A 88 13.54 -2.22 13.82
CA ILE A 88 14.92 -2.22 14.30
C ILE A 88 15.55 -3.59 14.10
N GLN A 89 14.86 -4.68 14.47
CA GLN A 89 15.37 -6.04 14.28
C GLN A 89 15.63 -6.35 12.80
N ALA A 90 14.73 -5.93 11.91
CA ALA A 90 14.92 -6.07 10.46
C ALA A 90 16.16 -5.30 9.96
N ALA A 91 16.40 -4.11 10.50
CA ALA A 91 17.59 -3.32 10.17
C ALA A 91 18.89 -3.96 10.69
N VAL A 92 18.88 -4.51 11.90
CA VAL A 92 20.00 -5.28 12.49
C VAL A 92 20.33 -6.48 11.60
N ASN A 93 19.34 -7.31 11.30
CA ASN A 93 19.53 -8.49 10.46
C ASN A 93 20.06 -8.11 9.07
N PHE A 94 19.49 -7.04 8.47
CA PHE A 94 19.92 -6.59 7.16
C PHE A 94 21.36 -6.09 7.17
N ARG A 95 21.78 -5.34 8.19
CA ARG A 95 23.14 -4.87 8.37
C ARG A 95 24.13 -6.06 8.45
N ILE A 96 23.85 -7.04 9.33
CA ILE A 96 24.69 -8.23 9.51
C ILE A 96 24.81 -9.01 8.18
N ALA A 97 23.69 -9.23 7.48
CA ALA A 97 23.69 -9.94 6.21
C ALA A 97 24.43 -9.17 5.12
N ALA A 98 24.34 -7.83 5.10
CA ALA A 98 25.04 -6.96 4.16
C ALA A 98 26.56 -6.99 4.38
N GLU A 99 27.03 -6.96 5.63
CA GLU A 99 28.45 -7.08 5.98
C GLU A 99 29.00 -8.45 5.57
N LYS A 100 28.31 -9.53 5.92
CA LYS A 100 28.71 -10.90 5.55
C LYS A 100 28.85 -11.10 4.04
N ASN A 101 27.95 -10.50 3.26
CA ASN A 101 27.98 -10.55 1.80
C ASN A 101 28.86 -9.46 1.16
N ARG A 102 29.53 -8.61 1.95
CA ARG A 102 30.43 -7.54 1.49
C ARG A 102 29.75 -6.61 0.49
N ILE A 103 28.50 -6.21 0.78
CA ILE A 103 27.76 -5.26 -0.03
C ILE A 103 28.54 -3.95 -0.08
N ARG A 104 28.67 -3.36 -1.26
CA ARG A 104 29.42 -2.11 -1.43
C ARG A 104 28.70 -0.92 -0.84
N ARG A 105 27.34 -0.91 -0.84
CA ARG A 105 26.54 0.23 -0.43
C ARG A 105 25.10 -0.15 -0.09
N ILE A 106 24.55 0.49 0.94
CA ILE A 106 23.12 0.49 1.24
C ILE A 106 22.55 1.88 0.94
N ILE A 107 21.42 1.95 0.23
CA ILE A 107 20.64 3.18 0.01
C ILE A 107 19.34 3.06 0.79
N TYR A 108 19.13 3.97 1.73
CA TYR A 108 17.99 3.99 2.62
C TYR A 108 17.11 5.21 2.37
N LEU A 109 15.78 5.02 2.31
CA LEU A 109 14.82 6.11 2.30
C LEU A 109 14.18 6.24 3.68
N GLY A 110 14.57 7.24 4.44
CA GLY A 110 14.10 7.54 5.78
C GLY A 110 13.08 8.68 5.82
N GLY A 111 12.68 9.04 7.04
CA GLY A 111 11.84 10.20 7.32
C GLY A 111 12.68 11.43 7.68
N LEU A 112 12.22 12.59 7.25
CA LEU A 112 12.76 13.88 7.66
C LEU A 112 12.19 14.27 9.03
N GLY A 113 13.03 14.76 9.94
CA GLY A 113 12.64 15.26 11.26
C GLY A 113 13.85 15.81 12.00
N ASP A 114 13.61 16.82 12.82
CA ASP A 114 14.65 17.40 13.67
C ASP A 114 14.81 16.57 14.95
N THR A 115 15.95 15.92 15.09
CA THR A 115 16.27 15.07 16.26
C THR A 115 16.38 15.83 17.58
N ARG A 116 16.42 17.17 17.55
CA ARG A 116 16.44 18.03 18.73
C ARG A 116 15.04 18.26 19.31
N SER A 117 13.98 17.90 18.57
CA SER A 117 12.59 18.00 19.00
C SER A 117 12.03 16.64 19.43
N GLU A 118 10.94 16.66 20.21
CA GLU A 118 10.20 15.43 20.52
C GLU A 118 9.49 14.93 19.28
N LEU A 119 10.00 13.83 18.72
CA LEU A 119 9.49 13.25 17.49
C LEU A 119 8.36 12.27 17.75
N SER A 120 7.45 12.14 16.81
CA SER A 120 6.48 11.06 16.79
C SER A 120 7.17 9.69 16.75
N SER A 121 6.54 8.66 17.32
CA SER A 121 7.10 7.29 17.36
C SER A 121 7.46 6.77 15.96
N HIS A 122 6.71 7.18 14.96
CA HIS A 122 6.98 6.85 13.56
C HIS A 122 8.30 7.47 13.06
N LEU A 123 8.51 8.76 13.26
CA LEU A 123 9.74 9.45 12.86
C LEU A 123 10.95 8.95 13.65
N GLN A 124 10.79 8.68 14.97
CA GLN A 124 11.82 8.08 15.79
C GLN A 124 12.28 6.72 15.25
N SER A 125 11.34 5.82 14.91
CA SER A 125 11.65 4.52 14.31
C SER A 125 12.44 4.68 13.02
N ARG A 126 12.08 5.63 12.14
CA ARG A 126 12.80 5.87 10.89
C ARG A 126 14.25 6.32 11.11
N ILE A 127 14.48 7.17 12.12
CA ILE A 127 15.83 7.62 12.48
C ILE A 127 16.63 6.48 13.11
N GLN A 128 16.01 5.68 14.00
CA GLN A 128 16.67 4.53 14.62
C GLN A 128 17.09 3.48 13.58
N VAL A 129 16.24 3.21 12.59
CA VAL A 129 16.60 2.32 11.46
C VAL A 129 17.81 2.84 10.70
N ALA A 130 17.86 4.16 10.37
CA ALA A 130 19.03 4.75 9.72
C ALA A 130 20.30 4.58 10.56
N GLN A 131 20.20 4.86 11.87
CA GLN A 131 21.31 4.71 12.81
C GLN A 131 21.78 3.25 12.90
N GLU A 132 20.83 2.31 12.97
CA GLU A 132 21.16 0.88 13.08
C GLU A 132 21.85 0.36 11.81
N LEU A 133 21.37 0.73 10.63
CA LEU A 133 22.02 0.39 9.37
C LEU A 133 23.45 0.98 9.29
N SER A 134 23.66 2.19 9.84
CA SER A 134 24.94 2.91 9.78
C SER A 134 25.96 2.47 10.84
N LYS A 135 25.61 1.55 11.76
CA LYS A 135 26.57 0.97 12.73
C LYS A 135 27.55 0.00 12.10
N GLY A 136 27.25 -0.49 10.91
CA GLY A 136 28.07 -1.48 10.21
C GLY A 136 29.20 -0.88 9.36
N GLU A 137 29.98 -1.77 8.76
CA GLU A 137 31.09 -1.41 7.87
C GLU A 137 30.61 -0.96 6.47
N VAL A 138 29.39 -1.39 6.08
CA VAL A 138 28.84 -1.06 4.76
C VAL A 138 28.34 0.39 4.75
N PRO A 139 28.84 1.26 3.85
CA PRO A 139 28.42 2.66 3.82
C PRO A 139 26.94 2.81 3.46
N VAL A 140 26.22 3.61 4.25
CA VAL A 140 24.78 3.86 4.09
C VAL A 140 24.55 5.26 3.54
N THR A 141 23.90 5.37 2.39
CA THR A 141 23.35 6.64 1.92
C THR A 141 21.91 6.78 2.39
N ALA A 142 21.66 7.71 3.28
CA ALA A 142 20.34 7.96 3.82
C ALA A 142 19.68 9.19 3.16
N LEU A 143 18.57 8.99 2.46
CA LEU A 143 17.71 10.06 1.95
C LEU A 143 16.56 10.27 2.94
N ARG A 144 16.45 11.45 3.53
CA ARG A 144 15.40 11.80 4.51
C ARG A 144 14.34 12.65 3.83
N ALA A 145 13.15 12.07 3.64
CA ALA A 145 12.03 12.73 2.97
C ALA A 145 10.94 13.15 3.95
N ALA A 146 10.30 14.28 3.69
CA ALA A 146 9.06 14.70 4.33
C ALA A 146 7.86 13.94 3.73
N VAL A 147 6.73 14.62 3.56
CA VAL A 147 5.50 14.05 2.99
C VAL A 147 5.67 13.78 1.49
N ILE A 148 5.58 12.52 1.08
CA ILE A 148 5.69 12.13 -0.32
C ILE A 148 4.31 12.19 -1.00
N ILE A 149 4.22 13.00 -2.07
CA ILE A 149 2.99 13.29 -2.82
C ILE A 149 3.01 12.57 -4.18
N GLY A 150 1.95 11.84 -4.46
CA GLY A 150 1.72 11.20 -5.75
C GLY A 150 0.52 10.27 -5.71
N SER A 151 -0.01 9.90 -6.88
CA SER A 151 -1.17 9.00 -6.99
C SER A 151 -0.93 7.71 -6.20
N GLY A 152 -1.85 7.35 -5.32
CA GLY A 152 -1.78 6.15 -4.50
C GLY A 152 -0.88 6.24 -3.25
N SER A 153 -0.25 7.39 -2.93
CA SER A 153 0.42 7.55 -1.63
C SER A 153 -0.61 7.74 -0.51
N ALA A 154 -0.31 7.27 0.69
CA ALA A 154 -1.22 7.39 1.83
C ALA A 154 -1.55 8.87 2.14
N SER A 155 -0.55 9.75 2.14
CA SER A 155 -0.73 11.18 2.42
C SER A 155 -1.59 11.87 1.35
N TYR A 156 -1.37 11.58 0.06
CA TYR A 156 -2.20 12.11 -1.01
C TYR A 156 -3.65 11.61 -0.91
N GLU A 157 -3.86 10.31 -0.62
CA GLU A 157 -5.18 9.73 -0.45
C GLU A 157 -5.94 10.34 0.73
N ILE A 158 -5.26 10.63 1.84
CA ILE A 158 -5.86 11.32 2.99
C ILE A 158 -6.31 12.73 2.58
N ILE A 159 -5.41 13.55 2.06
CA ILE A 159 -5.69 14.93 1.65
C ILE A 159 -6.82 14.97 0.63
N GLN A 160 -6.73 14.14 -0.41
CA GLN A 160 -7.73 14.08 -1.48
C GLN A 160 -9.13 13.73 -0.96
N ASN A 161 -9.23 12.69 -0.12
CA ASN A 161 -10.52 12.23 0.38
C ASN A 161 -11.15 13.20 1.38
N LEU A 162 -10.35 13.83 2.26
CA LEU A 162 -10.84 14.87 3.16
C LEU A 162 -11.45 16.03 2.35
N VAL A 163 -10.72 16.52 1.35
CA VAL A 163 -11.21 17.64 0.51
C VAL A 163 -12.40 17.21 -0.38
N LYS A 164 -12.41 16.01 -0.92
CA LYS A 164 -13.54 15.53 -1.75
C LYS A 164 -14.83 15.32 -0.97
N LYS A 165 -14.76 14.77 0.25
CA LYS A 165 -15.92 14.29 0.99
C LYS A 165 -16.48 15.29 2.00
N LEU A 166 -15.63 16.10 2.63
CA LEU A 166 -16.04 17.00 3.70
C LEU A 166 -16.35 18.41 3.15
N PRO A 167 -17.57 18.97 3.37
CA PRO A 167 -17.85 20.36 3.06
C PRO A 167 -17.18 21.32 4.04
N VAL A 168 -17.06 20.91 5.31
CA VAL A 168 -16.40 21.62 6.40
C VAL A 168 -15.19 20.80 6.86
N ILE A 169 -14.05 21.44 6.98
CA ILE A 169 -12.80 20.81 7.44
C ILE A 169 -12.36 21.56 8.70
N PHE A 170 -12.30 20.83 9.81
CA PHE A 170 -11.78 21.36 11.07
C PHE A 170 -10.26 21.37 11.04
N ILE A 171 -9.65 22.51 11.37
CA ILE A 171 -8.22 22.73 11.30
C ILE A 171 -7.64 22.81 12.72
N PRO A 172 -6.98 21.74 13.20
CA PRO A 172 -6.30 21.77 14.48
C PRO A 172 -5.03 22.62 14.40
N ARG A 173 -4.55 23.11 15.56
CA ARG A 173 -3.35 23.97 15.62
C ARG A 173 -2.13 23.35 14.96
N TRP A 174 -1.93 22.04 15.11
CA TRP A 174 -0.81 21.32 14.47
C TRP A 174 -0.90 21.25 12.95
N ALA A 175 -2.06 21.53 12.33
CA ALA A 175 -2.16 21.62 10.87
C ALA A 175 -1.43 22.89 10.32
N MET A 176 -1.01 23.81 11.17
CA MET A 176 -0.18 24.97 10.81
C MET A 176 1.32 24.65 10.83
N THR A 177 1.72 23.45 11.29
CA THR A 177 3.11 22.99 11.27
C THR A 177 3.63 22.93 9.83
N LYS A 178 4.86 23.38 9.64
CA LYS A 178 5.51 23.43 8.33
C LYS A 178 6.06 22.08 7.92
N CYS A 179 5.88 21.76 6.63
CA CYS A 179 6.52 20.63 5.98
C CYS A 179 6.98 21.00 4.57
N GLN A 180 7.89 20.23 4.03
CA GLN A 180 8.40 20.41 2.67
C GLN A 180 8.02 19.18 1.82
N PRO A 181 6.76 19.12 1.32
CA PRO A 181 6.26 17.95 0.58
C PRO A 181 7.07 17.74 -0.70
N ILE A 182 7.34 16.48 -1.05
CA ILE A 182 8.11 16.10 -2.22
C ILE A 182 7.30 15.21 -3.16
N ALA A 183 7.41 15.45 -4.47
CA ALA A 183 6.79 14.58 -5.47
C ALA A 183 7.47 13.21 -5.52
N ILE A 184 6.68 12.13 -5.62
CA ILE A 184 7.21 10.76 -5.78
C ILE A 184 8.22 10.65 -6.94
N ARG A 185 7.98 11.38 -8.04
CA ARG A 185 8.90 11.40 -9.18
C ARG A 185 10.29 11.90 -8.79
N ASP A 186 10.35 12.93 -7.95
CA ASP A 186 11.62 13.50 -7.53
C ASP A 186 12.31 12.60 -6.49
N VAL A 187 11.55 11.93 -5.62
CA VAL A 187 12.11 10.87 -4.75
C VAL A 187 12.78 9.78 -5.57
N ILE A 188 12.13 9.30 -6.63
CA ILE A 188 12.73 8.27 -7.51
C ILE A 188 13.99 8.81 -8.21
N LYS A 189 13.97 10.07 -8.68
CA LYS A 189 15.18 10.69 -9.25
C LYS A 189 16.34 10.74 -8.26
N TYR A 190 16.07 11.10 -7.00
CA TYR A 190 17.10 11.12 -5.96
C TYR A 190 17.62 9.70 -5.67
N LEU A 191 16.72 8.71 -5.52
CA LEU A 191 17.11 7.32 -5.26
C LEU A 191 18.04 6.76 -6.36
N VAL A 192 17.70 7.03 -7.61
CA VAL A 192 18.52 6.59 -8.75
C VAL A 192 19.79 7.45 -8.87
N GLY A 193 19.68 8.77 -8.71
CA GLY A 193 20.83 9.66 -8.86
C GLY A 193 21.95 9.39 -7.84
N VAL A 194 21.59 9.14 -6.57
CA VAL A 194 22.62 8.80 -5.57
C VAL A 194 23.29 7.45 -5.86
N LEU A 195 22.65 6.50 -6.52
CA LEU A 195 23.27 5.25 -6.96
C LEU A 195 24.41 5.51 -7.94
N GLU A 196 24.23 6.49 -8.83
CA GLU A 196 25.16 6.82 -9.91
C GLU A 196 26.33 7.72 -9.45
N ILE A 197 26.23 8.31 -8.25
CA ILE A 197 27.22 9.26 -7.71
C ILE A 197 27.91 8.65 -6.47
N PRO A 198 29.17 8.13 -6.62
CA PRO A 198 29.89 7.48 -5.53
C PRO A 198 30.13 8.40 -4.32
N GLU A 199 30.31 9.69 -4.53
CA GLU A 199 30.56 10.70 -3.51
C GLU A 199 29.41 10.88 -2.51
N THR A 200 28.23 10.39 -2.85
CA THR A 200 27.06 10.36 -1.95
C THR A 200 27.04 9.14 -1.01
N SER A 201 28.05 8.25 -1.13
CA SER A 201 28.15 7.06 -0.29
C SER A 201 28.46 7.42 1.16
N GLY A 202 27.81 6.74 2.10
CA GLY A 202 28.03 6.99 3.54
C GLY A 202 27.46 8.32 4.07
N ALA A 203 26.74 9.08 3.24
CA ALA A 203 26.22 10.39 3.61
C ALA A 203 24.70 10.41 3.80
N SER A 204 24.22 11.38 4.60
CA SER A 204 22.79 11.60 4.85
C SER A 204 22.35 12.93 4.24
N PHE A 205 21.26 12.89 3.48
CA PHE A 205 20.75 14.05 2.75
C PHE A 205 19.26 14.26 3.02
N ASP A 206 18.88 15.54 3.18
CA ASP A 206 17.49 15.94 3.19
C ASP A 206 16.98 16.10 1.75
N ILE A 207 15.80 15.55 1.46
CA ILE A 207 15.14 15.70 0.17
C ILE A 207 13.73 16.26 0.36
N GLY A 208 13.46 17.38 -0.30
CA GLY A 208 12.19 18.09 -0.26
C GLY A 208 11.80 18.63 -1.63
N GLY A 209 10.53 19.00 -1.77
CA GLY A 209 10.04 19.74 -2.94
C GLY A 209 10.49 21.19 -2.93
N SER A 210 9.96 21.98 -3.85
CA SER A 210 10.27 23.41 -3.94
C SER A 210 9.57 24.25 -2.86
N ASP A 211 8.42 23.79 -2.35
CA ASP A 211 7.58 24.57 -1.45
C ASP A 211 7.72 24.12 0.00
N VAL A 212 7.71 25.09 0.92
CA VAL A 212 7.53 24.88 2.35
C VAL A 212 6.12 25.34 2.71
N LEU A 213 5.25 24.41 3.08
CA LEU A 213 3.81 24.63 3.28
C LEU A 213 3.38 24.13 4.65
N SER A 214 2.30 24.69 5.20
CA SER A 214 1.56 24.02 6.27
C SER A 214 0.61 22.96 5.70
N TYR A 215 0.16 22.03 6.54
CA TYR A 215 -0.87 21.06 6.12
C TYR A 215 -2.18 21.75 5.76
N TYR A 216 -2.48 22.89 6.39
CA TYR A 216 -3.60 23.75 6.01
C TYR A 216 -3.45 24.28 4.58
N ASP A 217 -2.26 24.81 4.23
CA ASP A 217 -1.99 25.30 2.86
C ASP A 217 -2.17 24.18 1.84
N MET A 218 -1.69 22.97 2.15
CA MET A 218 -1.84 21.80 1.28
C MET A 218 -3.32 21.44 1.04
N LEU A 219 -4.17 21.49 2.07
CA LEU A 219 -5.61 21.26 1.92
C LEU A 219 -6.29 22.37 1.10
N LYS A 220 -5.89 23.63 1.31
CA LYS A 220 -6.40 24.78 0.57
C LYS A 220 -6.05 24.71 -0.91
N ILE A 221 -4.79 24.49 -1.26
CA ILE A 221 -4.34 24.31 -2.65
C ILE A 221 -5.11 23.16 -3.30
N ARG A 222 -5.32 22.04 -2.57
CA ARG A 222 -6.09 20.92 -3.10
C ARG A 222 -7.56 21.27 -3.36
N ALA A 223 -8.19 22.05 -2.48
CA ALA A 223 -9.58 22.51 -2.65
C ALA A 223 -9.72 23.43 -3.88
N GLU A 224 -8.77 24.36 -4.07
CA GLU A 224 -8.69 25.24 -5.23
C GLU A 224 -8.58 24.44 -6.54
N LEU A 225 -7.67 23.47 -6.60
CA LEU A 225 -7.49 22.60 -7.78
C LEU A 225 -8.74 21.77 -8.13
N LEU A 226 -9.59 21.48 -7.15
CA LEU A 226 -10.88 20.81 -7.39
C LEU A 226 -12.01 21.79 -7.70
N ASN A 227 -11.74 23.08 -7.73
CA ASN A 227 -12.75 24.15 -7.83
C ASN A 227 -13.89 23.97 -6.81
N ARG A 228 -13.54 23.62 -5.56
CA ARG A 228 -14.50 23.40 -4.48
C ARG A 228 -14.30 24.40 -3.36
N LYS A 229 -15.33 25.22 -3.11
CA LYS A 229 -15.37 26.05 -1.90
C LYS A 229 -15.48 25.17 -0.68
N LYS A 230 -14.54 25.34 0.28
CA LYS A 230 -14.49 24.62 1.55
C LYS A 230 -14.49 25.61 2.69
N LEU A 231 -15.21 25.26 3.75
CA LEU A 231 -15.15 26.01 4.98
C LEU A 231 -14.08 25.38 5.89
N PHE A 232 -13.05 26.14 6.21
CA PHE A 232 -12.01 25.73 7.13
C PHE A 232 -12.26 26.40 8.48
N ILE A 233 -12.51 25.59 9.53
CA ILE A 233 -12.83 26.11 10.86
C ILE A 233 -11.67 25.74 11.81
N PRO A 234 -10.99 26.73 12.44
CA PRO A 234 -10.05 26.44 13.51
C PRO A 234 -10.70 25.62 14.63
N PHE A 235 -10.05 24.58 15.07
CA PHE A 235 -10.61 23.67 16.06
C PHE A 235 -9.57 23.25 17.10
N PHE A 236 -9.97 23.30 18.36
CA PHE A 236 -9.16 22.81 19.47
C PHE A 236 -9.39 21.30 19.57
N SER A 237 -8.48 20.48 18.99
CA SER A 237 -8.75 19.07 18.84
C SER A 237 -7.97 18.19 19.80
N PHE A 238 -8.65 17.19 20.33
CA PHE A 238 -8.05 16.01 20.93
C PHE A 238 -7.56 15.08 19.81
N LEU A 239 -6.24 14.86 19.72
CA LEU A 239 -5.57 14.14 18.63
C LEU A 239 -6.19 12.76 18.28
N PRO A 240 -6.54 11.90 19.26
CA PRO A 240 -7.19 10.62 18.97
C PRO A 240 -8.48 10.76 18.16
N LEU A 241 -9.37 11.70 18.54
CA LEU A 241 -10.62 11.92 17.82
C LEU A 241 -10.40 12.31 16.37
N TYR A 242 -9.41 13.16 16.12
CA TYR A 242 -9.07 13.59 14.75
C TYR A 242 -8.50 12.47 13.89
N SER A 243 -7.70 11.58 14.47
CA SER A 243 -7.15 10.43 13.75
C SER A 243 -8.23 9.39 13.39
N TYR A 244 -9.21 9.17 14.25
CA TYR A 244 -10.34 8.28 13.97
C TYR A 244 -11.27 8.85 12.89
N THR A 245 -11.62 10.14 12.99
CA THR A 245 -12.45 10.80 11.96
C THR A 245 -11.72 10.84 10.62
N GLY A 246 -10.43 11.15 10.60
CA GLY A 246 -9.60 11.07 9.40
C GLY A 246 -9.59 9.69 8.76
N ALA A 247 -9.41 8.63 9.54
CA ALA A 247 -9.45 7.25 9.05
C ALA A 247 -10.84 6.86 8.52
N PHE A 248 -11.91 7.37 9.12
CA PHE A 248 -13.28 7.08 8.68
C PHE A 248 -13.56 7.64 7.27
N PHE A 249 -13.12 8.86 6.99
CA PHE A 249 -13.39 9.53 5.71
C PHE A 249 -12.38 9.16 4.60
N THR A 250 -11.28 8.50 4.92
CA THR A 250 -10.22 8.17 3.96
C THR A 250 -10.14 6.65 3.71
N PRO A 251 -9.53 6.19 2.60
CA PRO A 251 -9.29 4.78 2.35
C PRO A 251 -8.18 4.19 3.22
N VAL A 252 -7.41 5.04 3.91
CA VAL A 252 -6.24 4.63 4.69
C VAL A 252 -6.69 4.13 6.07
N PRO A 253 -6.23 2.94 6.53
CA PRO A 253 -6.62 2.38 7.82
C PRO A 253 -6.22 3.25 9.01
N ALA A 254 -6.98 3.14 10.10
CA ALA A 254 -6.78 3.94 11.30
C ALA A 254 -5.35 3.89 11.88
N PRO A 255 -4.64 2.75 11.94
CA PRO A 255 -3.28 2.71 12.44
C PRO A 255 -2.31 3.59 11.63
N ILE A 256 -2.41 3.53 10.29
CA ILE A 256 -1.57 4.34 9.39
C ILE A 256 -1.96 5.82 9.51
N THR A 257 -3.26 6.12 9.41
CA THR A 257 -3.76 7.50 9.52
C THR A 257 -3.34 8.13 10.83
N ARG A 258 -3.42 7.39 11.94
CA ARG A 258 -2.97 7.85 13.25
C ARG A 258 -1.47 8.15 13.29
N ALA A 259 -0.64 7.22 12.81
CA ALA A 259 0.81 7.41 12.79
C ALA A 259 1.22 8.62 11.93
N LEU A 260 0.57 8.82 10.78
CA LEU A 260 0.80 9.98 9.93
C LEU A 260 0.36 11.27 10.60
N ILE A 261 -0.84 11.32 11.20
CA ILE A 261 -1.36 12.51 11.89
C ILE A 261 -0.49 12.85 13.12
N GLU A 262 0.00 11.88 13.87
CA GLU A 262 0.94 12.12 14.97
C GLU A 262 2.23 12.78 14.47
N GLY A 263 2.71 12.37 13.29
CA GLY A 263 3.86 12.97 12.62
C GLY A 263 3.66 14.41 12.16
N LEU A 264 2.41 14.85 11.94
CA LEU A 264 2.10 16.22 11.50
C LEU A 264 2.41 17.30 12.56
N LYS A 265 2.62 16.91 13.82
CA LYS A 265 3.05 17.84 14.88
C LYS A 265 4.50 18.28 14.73
N ASN A 266 5.31 17.50 14.06
CA ASN A 266 6.72 17.78 13.88
C ASN A 266 6.94 18.59 12.60
N GLU A 267 7.78 19.60 12.71
CA GLU A 267 8.25 20.32 11.53
C GLU A 267 9.18 19.41 10.72
N VAL A 268 8.90 19.27 9.44
CA VAL A 268 9.63 18.39 8.52
C VAL A 268 10.04 19.18 7.28
N VAL A 269 11.01 20.07 7.49
CA VAL A 269 11.61 20.95 6.48
C VAL A 269 13.08 20.60 6.35
N CYS A 270 13.62 20.58 5.14
CA CYS A 270 15.03 20.29 4.87
C CYS A 270 15.91 21.32 5.60
N GLN A 271 16.82 20.83 6.43
CA GLN A 271 17.78 21.65 7.14
C GLN A 271 18.98 22.01 6.26
N ASN A 272 19.27 21.21 5.26
CA ASN A 272 20.31 21.46 4.28
C ASN A 272 19.86 21.04 2.88
N ASN A 273 20.52 21.57 1.86
CA ASN A 273 20.28 21.28 0.46
C ASN A 273 21.53 20.71 -0.22
N THR A 274 22.43 20.07 0.54
CA THR A 274 23.73 19.58 0.03
C THR A 274 23.56 18.58 -1.10
N ILE A 275 22.46 17.80 -1.12
CA ILE A 275 22.14 16.87 -2.21
C ILE A 275 22.06 17.58 -3.58
N ARG A 276 21.67 18.86 -3.63
CA ARG A 276 21.57 19.62 -4.90
C ARG A 276 22.92 19.93 -5.54
N GLN A 277 24.01 19.83 -4.79
CA GLN A 277 25.37 19.96 -5.34
C GLN A 277 25.71 18.76 -6.23
N TYR A 278 25.19 17.59 -5.87
CA TYR A 278 25.35 16.35 -6.62
C TYR A 278 24.28 16.14 -7.70
N LEU A 279 23.04 16.54 -7.38
CA LEU A 279 21.86 16.34 -8.23
C LEU A 279 21.16 17.70 -8.45
N PRO A 280 21.67 18.54 -9.39
CA PRO A 280 21.21 19.91 -9.58
C PRO A 280 19.95 20.01 -10.42
N PHE A 281 18.85 19.36 -10.01
CA PHE A 281 17.55 19.55 -10.64
C PHE A 281 16.59 20.31 -9.72
N ALA A 282 15.62 21.02 -10.32
CA ALA A 282 14.55 21.67 -9.57
C ALA A 282 13.44 20.65 -9.25
N PRO A 283 13.19 20.35 -7.97
CA PRO A 283 12.04 19.53 -7.58
C PRO A 283 10.71 20.21 -7.94
N LEU A 284 9.68 19.41 -8.17
CA LEU A 284 8.34 19.91 -8.45
C LEU A 284 7.76 20.67 -7.24
N THR A 285 6.92 21.67 -7.54
CA THR A 285 6.06 22.30 -6.54
C THR A 285 4.97 21.32 -6.06
N TYR A 286 4.41 21.58 -4.90
CA TYR A 286 3.28 20.79 -4.38
C TYR A 286 2.09 20.79 -5.35
N LYS A 287 1.78 21.95 -5.93
CA LYS A 287 0.70 22.10 -6.92
C LYS A 287 0.92 21.23 -8.15
N GLU A 288 2.13 21.24 -8.71
CA GLU A 288 2.49 20.39 -9.85
C GLU A 288 2.43 18.89 -9.51
N ALA A 289 2.90 18.50 -8.30
CA ALA A 289 2.82 17.13 -7.83
C ALA A 289 1.37 16.64 -7.73
N ILE A 290 0.46 17.47 -7.22
CA ILE A 290 -0.98 17.18 -7.14
C ILE A 290 -1.60 17.07 -8.53
N ILE A 291 -1.34 18.00 -9.44
CA ILE A 291 -1.88 17.96 -10.81
C ILE A 291 -1.44 16.67 -11.52
N ARG A 292 -0.16 16.29 -11.40
CA ARG A 292 0.35 15.03 -11.98
C ARG A 292 -0.31 13.79 -11.36
N ALA A 293 -0.57 13.81 -10.05
CA ALA A 293 -1.26 12.73 -9.38
C ALA A 293 -2.71 12.58 -9.87
N MET A 294 -3.42 13.70 -10.06
CA MET A 294 -4.78 13.73 -10.61
C MET A 294 -4.83 13.18 -12.04
N ASN A 295 -3.96 13.66 -12.93
CA ASN A 295 -3.93 13.23 -14.32
C ASN A 295 -3.66 11.72 -14.45
N ARG A 296 -2.82 11.14 -13.58
CA ARG A 296 -2.60 9.68 -13.55
C ARG A 296 -3.81 8.90 -13.07
N GLU A 297 -4.57 9.44 -12.13
CA GLU A 297 -5.83 8.83 -11.70
C GLU A 297 -6.89 8.86 -12.79
N GLU A 298 -7.03 9.98 -13.49
CA GLU A 298 -7.97 10.16 -14.60
C GLU A 298 -7.63 9.25 -15.79
N GLN A 299 -6.34 9.04 -16.06
CA GLN A 299 -5.86 8.14 -17.11
C GLN A 299 -5.81 6.67 -16.71
N ASP A 300 -6.30 6.30 -15.52
CA ASP A 300 -6.24 4.95 -14.96
C ASP A 300 -4.81 4.35 -14.91
N ARG A 301 -3.79 5.22 -14.72
CA ARG A 301 -2.36 4.86 -14.74
C ARG A 301 -1.73 4.85 -13.36
N ILE A 302 -2.42 4.29 -12.36
CA ILE A 302 -1.86 4.13 -11.02
C ILE A 302 -1.01 2.87 -10.98
N HIS A 303 0.32 3.02 -10.97
CA HIS A 303 1.24 1.87 -10.95
C HIS A 303 1.31 1.17 -9.59
N THR A 304 1.37 1.93 -8.50
CA THR A 304 1.47 1.40 -7.14
C THR A 304 0.66 2.22 -6.16
N ARG A 305 0.16 1.56 -5.09
CA ARG A 305 -0.54 2.20 -3.96
C ARG A 305 0.11 1.81 -2.65
N TRP A 306 -0.15 2.59 -1.59
CA TRP A 306 0.21 2.26 -0.22
C TRP A 306 -0.33 0.87 0.20
N SER A 307 -1.49 0.49 -0.33
CA SER A 307 -2.16 -0.78 -0.03
C SER A 307 -1.52 -2.01 -0.69
N ASP A 308 -0.60 -1.84 -1.62
CA ASP A 308 0.04 -2.97 -2.31
C ASP A 308 0.95 -3.78 -1.36
N ALA A 309 1.49 -3.14 -0.32
CA ALA A 309 2.24 -3.78 0.76
C ALA A 309 1.38 -4.26 1.95
N TYR A 310 0.06 -4.07 1.91
CA TYR A 310 -0.86 -4.51 2.96
C TYR A 310 -1.35 -5.93 2.69
N PRO A 311 -1.58 -6.80 3.68
CA PRO A 311 -1.29 -6.66 5.11
C PRO A 311 0.20 -6.85 5.45
N PRO A 312 0.65 -6.33 6.61
CA PRO A 312 2.08 -6.30 6.95
C PRO A 312 2.67 -7.66 7.34
N ALA A 313 1.85 -8.60 7.79
CA ALA A 313 2.29 -9.90 8.27
C ALA A 313 1.70 -11.03 7.42
N HIS A 314 2.49 -12.09 7.21
CA HIS A 314 2.07 -13.28 6.45
C HIS A 314 0.82 -13.94 7.06
N GLU A 315 0.71 -14.00 8.38
CA GLU A 315 -0.46 -14.55 9.08
C GLU A 315 -1.78 -13.85 8.73
N LEU A 316 -1.72 -12.53 8.46
CA LEU A 316 -2.86 -11.76 7.97
C LEU A 316 -3.12 -11.97 6.47
N ALA A 317 -2.09 -12.43 5.73
CA ALA A 317 -2.11 -12.65 4.30
C ALA A 317 -2.28 -14.13 3.92
N LEU A 318 -2.63 -15.01 4.88
CA LEU A 318 -2.81 -16.45 4.65
C LEU A 318 -3.70 -16.70 3.43
N LYS A 319 -3.19 -17.48 2.48
CA LYS A 319 -3.89 -17.82 1.25
C LYS A 319 -4.77 -19.06 1.46
N LEU A 320 -5.81 -19.20 0.63
CA LEU A 320 -6.76 -20.31 0.73
C LEU A 320 -6.05 -21.67 0.65
N TYR A 321 -5.07 -21.82 -0.25
CA TYR A 321 -4.33 -23.07 -0.44
C TYR A 321 -3.34 -23.41 0.69
N GLU A 322 -3.01 -22.43 1.57
CA GLU A 322 -2.13 -22.62 2.72
C GLU A 322 -2.87 -23.22 3.94
N LEU A 323 -4.19 -23.35 3.86
CA LEU A 323 -4.98 -24.02 4.90
C LEU A 323 -4.75 -25.54 4.82
N LYS A 324 -4.11 -26.11 5.83
CA LYS A 324 -3.75 -27.54 5.89
C LYS A 324 -4.95 -28.47 5.68
N ASP A 325 -6.10 -28.12 6.30
CA ASP A 325 -7.33 -28.93 6.25
C ASP A 325 -8.41 -28.31 5.36
N GLY A 326 -8.02 -27.31 4.54
CA GLY A 326 -8.99 -26.49 3.79
C GLY A 326 -9.87 -25.61 4.68
N PRO A 327 -10.81 -24.84 4.09
CA PRO A 327 -11.72 -23.96 4.84
C PRO A 327 -12.80 -24.79 5.55
N ARG A 328 -13.09 -24.46 6.82
CA ARG A 328 -14.09 -25.20 7.62
C ARG A 328 -15.52 -25.10 7.08
N TYR A 329 -15.85 -23.96 6.50
CA TYR A 329 -17.17 -23.69 5.94
C TYR A 329 -17.05 -23.27 4.47
N THR A 330 -17.91 -23.87 3.65
CA THR A 330 -18.00 -23.56 2.21
C THR A 330 -19.47 -23.47 1.84
N ASN A 331 -19.83 -22.47 1.04
CA ASN A 331 -21.16 -22.33 0.48
C ASN A 331 -21.06 -21.97 -0.99
N THR A 332 -21.73 -22.72 -1.85
CA THR A 332 -21.65 -22.61 -3.30
C THR A 332 -22.99 -22.22 -3.90
N TYR A 333 -22.95 -21.25 -4.81
CA TYR A 333 -24.08 -20.77 -5.59
C TYR A 333 -23.73 -20.91 -7.06
N SER A 334 -24.49 -21.70 -7.80
CA SER A 334 -24.21 -22.02 -9.19
C SER A 334 -25.40 -21.70 -10.10
N LEU A 335 -25.09 -21.27 -11.31
CA LEU A 335 -26.08 -20.95 -12.35
C LEU A 335 -25.58 -21.48 -13.70
N PRO A 336 -26.34 -22.36 -14.37
CA PRO A 336 -26.03 -22.75 -15.74
C PRO A 336 -26.28 -21.57 -16.69
N THR A 337 -25.37 -21.37 -17.64
CA THR A 337 -25.45 -20.24 -18.57
C THR A 337 -24.90 -20.59 -19.95
N PRO A 338 -25.54 -20.11 -21.04
CA PRO A 338 -25.02 -20.24 -22.39
C PRO A 338 -23.99 -19.16 -22.75
N LYS A 339 -23.73 -18.23 -21.85
CA LYS A 339 -22.85 -17.08 -22.11
C LYS A 339 -21.40 -17.48 -22.32
N ASP A 340 -20.68 -16.74 -23.14
CA ASP A 340 -19.26 -16.95 -23.37
C ASP A 340 -18.41 -16.73 -22.11
N ALA A 341 -17.40 -17.60 -21.90
CA ALA A 341 -16.52 -17.54 -20.73
C ALA A 341 -15.76 -16.20 -20.62
N ALA A 342 -15.33 -15.65 -21.75
CA ALA A 342 -14.63 -14.38 -21.77
C ALA A 342 -15.57 -13.20 -21.43
N ALA A 343 -16.85 -13.27 -21.83
CA ALA A 343 -17.85 -12.26 -21.48
C ALA A 343 -18.16 -12.30 -19.98
N LEU A 344 -18.42 -13.49 -19.43
CA LEU A 344 -18.61 -13.71 -17.98
C LEU A 344 -17.39 -13.20 -17.18
N PHE A 345 -16.18 -13.55 -17.62
CA PHE A 345 -14.96 -13.18 -16.92
C PHE A 345 -14.71 -11.68 -16.93
N ARG A 346 -14.95 -11.00 -18.07
CA ARG A 346 -14.90 -9.52 -18.14
C ARG A 346 -15.87 -8.88 -17.14
N CYS A 347 -17.10 -9.40 -17.05
CA CYS A 347 -18.09 -8.90 -16.09
C CYS A 347 -17.64 -9.14 -14.65
N ILE A 348 -17.17 -10.34 -14.29
CA ILE A 348 -16.60 -10.67 -12.97
C ILE A 348 -15.45 -9.72 -12.65
N CYS A 349 -14.54 -9.48 -13.59
CA CYS A 349 -13.42 -8.57 -13.40
C CYS A 349 -13.81 -7.09 -13.27
N ALA A 350 -15.04 -6.69 -13.57
CA ALA A 350 -15.53 -5.31 -13.43
C ALA A 350 -16.15 -5.01 -12.06
N ILE A 351 -16.38 -6.00 -11.19
CA ILE A 351 -17.00 -5.80 -9.86
C ILE A 351 -16.20 -4.86 -8.97
N GLY A 352 -16.92 -4.14 -8.09
CA GLY A 352 -16.35 -3.22 -7.10
C GLY A 352 -16.05 -1.82 -7.63
N GLY A 353 -15.50 -0.95 -6.77
CA GLY A 353 -15.18 0.42 -7.11
C GLY A 353 -16.40 1.24 -7.57
N LYS A 354 -16.31 1.90 -8.73
CA LYS A 354 -17.39 2.76 -9.27
C LYS A 354 -18.60 1.93 -9.73
N GLU A 355 -18.38 0.76 -10.32
CA GLU A 355 -19.44 -0.14 -10.79
C GLU A 355 -20.18 -0.82 -9.62
N GLY A 356 -19.54 -0.92 -8.48
CA GLY A 356 -20.08 -1.61 -7.32
C GLY A 356 -20.17 -3.14 -7.51
N TRP A 357 -21.01 -3.77 -6.72
CA TRP A 357 -21.20 -5.23 -6.70
C TRP A 357 -22.45 -5.66 -7.48
N PHE A 358 -22.88 -4.85 -8.45
CA PHE A 358 -24.01 -5.05 -9.36
C PHE A 358 -25.36 -5.29 -8.67
N SER A 359 -25.39 -5.94 -7.50
CA SER A 359 -26.59 -6.24 -6.74
C SER A 359 -26.41 -5.80 -5.28
N ASN A 360 -27.47 -5.25 -4.69
CA ASN A 360 -27.54 -4.92 -3.26
C ASN A 360 -26.33 -4.08 -2.76
N ASN A 361 -25.90 -3.11 -3.56
CA ASN A 361 -24.74 -2.25 -3.23
C ASN A 361 -24.82 -1.59 -1.84
N TRP A 362 -26.04 -1.39 -1.32
CA TRP A 362 -26.24 -0.83 0.01
C TRP A 362 -25.73 -1.77 1.12
N VAL A 363 -25.88 -3.10 0.97
CA VAL A 363 -25.39 -4.10 1.94
C VAL A 363 -23.86 -4.10 1.98
N TRP A 364 -23.22 -4.07 0.81
CA TRP A 364 -21.75 -4.00 0.69
C TRP A 364 -21.21 -2.72 1.31
N ARG A 365 -21.91 -1.58 1.10
CA ARG A 365 -21.57 -0.29 1.73
C ARG A 365 -21.76 -0.32 3.24
N LEU A 366 -22.89 -0.90 3.71
CA LEU A 366 -23.16 -1.05 5.14
C LEU A 366 -22.08 -1.90 5.80
N ARG A 367 -21.71 -3.05 5.19
CA ARG A 367 -20.63 -3.89 5.69
C ARG A 367 -19.30 -3.13 5.75
N GLY A 368 -18.99 -2.34 4.73
CA GLY A 368 -17.80 -1.49 4.70
C GLY A 368 -17.83 -0.40 5.78
N THR A 369 -18.99 0.16 6.09
CA THR A 369 -19.15 1.14 7.17
C THR A 369 -18.96 0.49 8.55
N ILE A 370 -19.53 -0.69 8.77
CA ILE A 370 -19.32 -1.47 10.00
C ILE A 370 -17.82 -1.78 10.16
N ASP A 371 -17.17 -2.18 9.09
CA ASP A 371 -15.73 -2.44 9.11
C ASP A 371 -14.91 -1.20 9.52
N LYS A 372 -15.28 -0.03 9.02
CA LYS A 372 -14.67 1.24 9.43
C LYS A 372 -14.87 1.56 10.91
N ILE A 373 -16.07 1.32 11.43
CA ILE A 373 -16.36 1.49 12.86
C ILE A 373 -15.47 0.55 13.70
N LEU A 374 -15.25 -0.67 13.22
CA LEU A 374 -14.36 -1.65 13.83
C LEU A 374 -12.86 -1.39 13.55
N LEU A 375 -12.51 -0.22 12.99
CA LEU A 375 -11.14 0.18 12.61
C LEU A 375 -10.50 -0.73 11.55
N GLY A 376 -11.31 -1.32 10.69
CA GLY A 376 -10.90 -2.07 9.51
C GLY A 376 -10.65 -1.16 8.30
N VAL A 377 -10.39 -1.78 7.16
CA VAL A 377 -10.06 -1.09 5.90
C VAL A 377 -11.27 -0.41 5.24
N GLY A 378 -12.47 -0.92 5.45
CA GLY A 378 -13.71 -0.44 4.85
C GLY A 378 -13.76 -0.59 3.31
N ALA A 379 -14.91 -0.25 2.71
CA ALA A 379 -15.12 -0.31 1.26
C ALA A 379 -14.56 0.91 0.50
N THR A 380 -13.86 1.83 1.17
CA THR A 380 -13.48 3.12 0.56
C THR A 380 -12.18 3.07 -0.25
N ARG A 381 -11.48 1.94 -0.28
CA ARG A 381 -10.26 1.76 -1.08
C ARG A 381 -10.56 1.71 -2.58
N GLY A 382 -11.77 1.27 -2.95
CA GLY A 382 -12.16 1.13 -4.35
C GLY A 382 -11.26 0.15 -5.12
N ARG A 383 -11.04 0.46 -6.39
CA ARG A 383 -10.15 -0.30 -7.29
C ARG A 383 -8.91 0.50 -7.65
N LYS A 384 -7.80 -0.19 -7.95
CA LYS A 384 -6.56 0.43 -8.44
C LYS A 384 -6.70 0.92 -9.87
N SER A 385 -7.24 0.08 -10.74
CA SER A 385 -7.62 0.37 -12.12
C SER A 385 -9.09 0.00 -12.34
N GLN A 386 -9.79 0.76 -13.18
CA GLN A 386 -11.16 0.41 -13.60
C GLN A 386 -11.16 -0.59 -14.75
N SER A 387 -10.14 -0.53 -15.61
CA SER A 387 -10.03 -1.33 -16.82
C SER A 387 -9.35 -2.68 -16.64
N THR A 388 -8.44 -2.78 -15.68
CA THR A 388 -7.60 -3.97 -15.48
C THR A 388 -7.66 -4.48 -14.06
N LEU A 389 -7.48 -5.79 -13.90
CA LEU A 389 -7.38 -6.47 -12.62
C LEU A 389 -6.16 -7.39 -12.65
N ARG A 390 -5.38 -7.38 -11.56
CA ARG A 390 -4.18 -8.21 -11.40
C ARG A 390 -4.18 -8.87 -10.04
N ILE A 391 -3.42 -9.95 -9.89
CA ILE A 391 -3.16 -10.55 -8.58
C ILE A 391 -2.56 -9.49 -7.64
N ASN A 392 -2.95 -9.51 -6.38
CA ASN A 392 -2.67 -8.51 -5.34
C ASN A 392 -3.39 -7.16 -5.49
N ASP A 393 -4.15 -6.90 -6.54
CA ASP A 393 -5.00 -5.71 -6.60
C ASP A 393 -6.09 -5.75 -5.52
N VAL A 394 -6.55 -4.56 -5.13
CA VAL A 394 -7.60 -4.39 -4.14
C VAL A 394 -8.91 -4.04 -4.83
N ILE A 395 -9.97 -4.69 -4.41
CA ILE A 395 -11.37 -4.40 -4.76
C ILE A 395 -12.10 -4.11 -3.45
N ASP A 396 -12.33 -2.85 -3.11
CA ASP A 396 -12.94 -2.39 -1.86
C ASP A 396 -12.18 -2.95 -0.62
N TYR A 397 -12.72 -3.95 0.07
CA TYR A 397 -12.08 -4.64 1.20
C TYR A 397 -11.61 -6.06 0.86
N TRP A 398 -11.56 -6.40 -0.42
CA TRP A 398 -11.07 -7.68 -0.93
C TRP A 398 -9.73 -7.49 -1.62
N ARG A 399 -8.90 -8.50 -1.55
CA ARG A 399 -7.66 -8.60 -2.33
C ARG A 399 -7.74 -9.75 -3.30
N VAL A 400 -7.32 -9.52 -4.54
CA VAL A 400 -7.19 -10.57 -5.55
C VAL A 400 -6.07 -11.51 -5.12
N GLU A 401 -6.42 -12.76 -4.79
CA GLU A 401 -5.48 -13.80 -4.39
C GLU A 401 -5.04 -14.64 -5.57
N ASP A 402 -5.98 -14.96 -6.48
CA ASP A 402 -5.72 -15.69 -7.72
C ASP A 402 -6.60 -15.15 -8.86
N LEU A 403 -6.06 -15.18 -10.06
CA LEU A 403 -6.74 -14.69 -11.27
C LEU A 403 -6.32 -15.56 -12.45
N GLN A 404 -7.24 -16.38 -12.95
CA GLN A 404 -7.05 -17.25 -14.12
C GLN A 404 -8.01 -16.81 -15.20
N LYS A 405 -7.46 -16.35 -16.32
CA LYS A 405 -8.24 -15.80 -17.44
C LYS A 405 -9.35 -16.75 -17.88
N ASN A 406 -10.58 -16.26 -17.96
CA ASN A 406 -11.80 -16.95 -18.37
C ASN A 406 -12.22 -18.14 -17.46
N CYS A 407 -11.57 -18.35 -16.32
CA CYS A 407 -11.82 -19.47 -15.43
C CYS A 407 -12.12 -19.08 -14.00
N ARG A 408 -11.30 -18.19 -13.41
CA ARG A 408 -11.31 -18.01 -11.96
C ARG A 408 -10.92 -16.61 -11.54
N LEU A 409 -11.65 -16.07 -10.54
CA LEU A 409 -11.21 -14.95 -9.71
C LEU A 409 -11.39 -15.35 -8.25
N LEU A 410 -10.29 -15.42 -7.49
CA LEU A 410 -10.31 -15.67 -6.05
C LEU A 410 -9.96 -14.40 -5.29
N LEU A 411 -10.82 -14.01 -4.36
CA LEU A 411 -10.69 -12.84 -3.53
C LEU A 411 -10.52 -13.26 -2.06
N ARG A 412 -9.56 -12.64 -1.36
CA ARG A 412 -9.37 -12.77 0.10
C ARG A 412 -9.90 -11.53 0.80
N ALA A 413 -10.66 -11.74 1.88
CA ALA A 413 -11.15 -10.64 2.72
C ALA A 413 -10.03 -10.00 3.54
N GLU A 414 -10.00 -8.68 3.57
CA GLU A 414 -9.13 -7.87 4.44
C GLU A 414 -9.93 -7.05 5.45
N MET A 415 -11.24 -7.21 5.48
CA MET A 415 -12.12 -6.64 6.49
C MET A 415 -11.96 -7.37 7.84
N LYS A 416 -12.33 -6.68 8.92
CA LYS A 416 -12.36 -7.27 10.27
C LYS A 416 -13.44 -8.34 10.36
N LEU A 417 -13.01 -9.58 10.60
CA LEU A 417 -13.84 -10.77 10.77
C LEU A 417 -13.34 -11.58 11.97
N PRO A 418 -14.22 -12.31 12.66
CA PRO A 418 -13.81 -13.27 13.68
C PRO A 418 -13.31 -14.59 13.05
N GLY A 419 -12.60 -14.48 11.95
CA GLY A 419 -12.07 -15.55 11.11
C GLY A 419 -11.48 -15.02 9.83
N LYS A 420 -11.19 -15.91 8.89
CA LYS A 420 -10.70 -15.59 7.53
C LYS A 420 -11.74 -15.99 6.50
N ALA A 421 -11.89 -15.19 5.45
CA ALA A 421 -12.90 -15.42 4.42
C ALA A 421 -12.31 -15.23 3.01
N TRP A 422 -12.84 -16.01 2.08
CA TRP A 422 -12.53 -15.89 0.66
C TRP A 422 -13.82 -15.96 -0.15
N LEU A 423 -13.78 -15.35 -1.31
CA LEU A 423 -14.87 -15.36 -2.28
C LEU A 423 -14.30 -15.72 -3.65
N GLU A 424 -14.76 -16.82 -4.21
CA GLU A 424 -14.31 -17.31 -5.51
C GLU A 424 -15.43 -17.18 -6.54
N PHE A 425 -15.08 -16.65 -7.69
CA PHE A 425 -15.89 -16.71 -8.91
C PHE A 425 -15.26 -17.72 -9.84
N LYS A 426 -16.02 -18.72 -10.26
CA LYS A 426 -15.54 -19.83 -11.07
C LYS A 426 -16.41 -20.01 -12.30
N ILE A 427 -15.76 -20.22 -13.45
CA ILE A 427 -16.41 -20.53 -14.72
C ILE A 427 -15.87 -21.89 -15.15
N GLN A 428 -16.75 -22.86 -15.35
CA GLN A 428 -16.39 -24.22 -15.77
C GLN A 428 -17.32 -24.70 -16.87
N ASP A 429 -16.78 -25.42 -17.85
CA ASP A 429 -17.58 -26.13 -18.83
C ASP A 429 -17.90 -27.55 -18.30
N GLU A 430 -19.18 -27.83 -18.12
CA GLU A 430 -19.70 -29.12 -17.68
C GLU A 430 -20.49 -29.78 -18.82
N GLY A 431 -19.77 -30.55 -19.64
CA GLY A 431 -20.34 -31.19 -20.82
C GLY A 431 -20.85 -30.14 -21.84
N ARG A 432 -22.18 -30.07 -22.05
CA ARG A 432 -22.79 -29.14 -23.01
C ARG A 432 -23.18 -27.78 -22.43
N GLN A 433 -23.03 -27.58 -21.14
CA GLN A 433 -23.41 -26.35 -20.45
C GLN A 433 -22.21 -25.76 -19.70
N ARG A 434 -22.18 -24.44 -19.63
CA ARG A 434 -21.23 -23.70 -18.80
C ARG A 434 -21.86 -23.41 -17.45
N MET A 435 -21.09 -23.61 -16.39
CA MET A 435 -21.50 -23.35 -15.04
C MET A 435 -20.76 -22.10 -14.53
N LEU A 436 -21.50 -21.06 -14.15
CA LEU A 436 -21.00 -19.93 -13.39
C LEU A 436 -21.25 -20.21 -11.90
N SER A 437 -20.19 -20.13 -11.06
CA SER A 437 -20.31 -20.39 -9.62
C SER A 437 -19.70 -19.26 -8.80
N ILE A 438 -20.33 -18.95 -7.67
CA ILE A 438 -19.80 -18.11 -6.60
C ILE A 438 -19.65 -19.00 -5.38
N ILE A 439 -18.44 -19.07 -4.82
CA ILE A 439 -18.12 -19.94 -3.69
C ILE A 439 -17.56 -19.06 -2.56
N ALA A 440 -18.24 -19.09 -1.42
CA ALA A 440 -17.82 -18.39 -0.21
C ALA A 440 -17.14 -19.39 0.73
N TYR A 441 -15.89 -19.11 1.10
CA TYR A 441 -15.10 -19.91 2.04
C TYR A 441 -14.90 -19.14 3.34
N TYR A 442 -14.94 -19.86 4.47
CA TYR A 442 -14.72 -19.25 5.76
C TYR A 442 -14.00 -20.19 6.75
N GLN A 443 -12.97 -19.63 7.39
CA GLN A 443 -12.21 -20.29 8.45
C GLN A 443 -12.39 -19.51 9.75
N PRO A 444 -13.20 -19.99 10.72
CA PRO A 444 -13.39 -19.32 12.01
C PRO A 444 -12.12 -19.43 12.86
N GLN A 445 -11.79 -18.38 13.60
CA GLN A 445 -10.69 -18.39 14.58
C GLN A 445 -11.15 -18.92 15.95
N ASN A 446 -12.42 -18.69 16.28
CA ASN A 446 -12.98 -19.01 17.61
C ASN A 446 -14.50 -19.29 17.53
N PHE A 447 -15.13 -19.48 18.70
CA PHE A 447 -16.56 -19.69 18.79
C PHE A 447 -17.40 -18.57 18.15
N PHE A 448 -17.03 -17.31 18.37
CA PHE A 448 -17.72 -16.16 17.76
C PHE A 448 -17.66 -16.19 16.23
N GLY A 449 -16.58 -16.73 15.66
CA GLY A 449 -16.48 -16.97 14.22
C GLY A 449 -17.53 -17.97 13.73
N LYS A 450 -17.82 -19.03 14.49
CA LYS A 450 -18.88 -19.98 14.12
C LYS A 450 -20.26 -19.31 14.16
N VAL A 451 -20.55 -18.57 15.24
CA VAL A 451 -21.81 -17.82 15.38
C VAL A 451 -21.97 -16.83 14.23
N TYR A 452 -20.92 -16.10 13.88
CA TYR A 452 -20.91 -15.17 12.76
C TYR A 452 -21.30 -15.86 11.44
N TRP A 453 -20.74 -17.02 11.10
CA TRP A 453 -21.05 -17.74 9.88
C TRP A 453 -22.53 -18.08 9.76
N TYR A 454 -23.10 -18.69 10.80
CA TYR A 454 -24.51 -19.09 10.80
C TYR A 454 -25.48 -17.91 10.80
N ALA A 455 -25.14 -16.84 11.51
CA ALA A 455 -25.95 -15.61 11.53
C ALA A 455 -26.00 -14.92 10.16
N PHE A 456 -24.93 -14.98 9.38
CA PHE A 456 -24.86 -14.34 8.06
C PHE A 456 -25.22 -15.25 6.88
N LEU A 457 -25.42 -16.54 7.11
CA LEU A 457 -25.75 -17.50 6.06
C LEU A 457 -27.01 -17.13 5.23
N PRO A 458 -28.15 -16.69 5.82
CA PRO A 458 -29.31 -16.24 5.04
C PRO A 458 -29.01 -15.01 4.17
N PHE A 459 -28.18 -14.09 4.68
CA PHE A 459 -27.75 -12.92 3.91
C PHE A 459 -26.84 -13.29 2.75
N HIS A 460 -25.95 -14.29 2.90
CA HIS A 460 -25.13 -14.79 1.82
C HIS A 460 -25.98 -15.34 0.68
N GLN A 461 -27.04 -16.11 1.00
CA GLN A 461 -27.95 -16.64 -0.01
C GLN A 461 -28.61 -15.53 -0.82
N PHE A 462 -29.13 -14.52 -0.15
CA PHE A 462 -29.74 -13.35 -0.81
C PHE A 462 -28.74 -12.58 -1.68
N LEU A 463 -27.56 -12.28 -1.15
CA LEU A 463 -26.54 -11.49 -1.83
C LEU A 463 -25.96 -12.20 -3.05
N PHE A 464 -25.53 -13.46 -2.87
CA PHE A 464 -24.80 -14.17 -3.93
C PHE A 464 -25.72 -14.69 -5.04
N ASN A 465 -26.97 -15.05 -4.72
CA ASN A 465 -27.98 -15.35 -5.75
C ASN A 465 -28.34 -14.10 -6.58
N GLY A 466 -28.41 -12.94 -5.94
CA GLY A 466 -28.58 -11.67 -6.66
C GLY A 466 -27.38 -11.33 -7.54
N LEU A 467 -26.17 -11.49 -7.01
CA LEU A 467 -24.93 -11.18 -7.70
C LEU A 467 -24.71 -12.08 -8.92
N ILE A 468 -24.87 -13.40 -8.79
CA ILE A 468 -24.65 -14.35 -9.89
C ILE A 468 -25.61 -14.11 -11.08
N LYS A 469 -26.89 -13.81 -10.80
CA LYS A 469 -27.87 -13.44 -11.82
C LYS A 469 -27.53 -12.13 -12.52
N GLN A 470 -26.97 -11.16 -11.80
CA GLN A 470 -26.55 -9.88 -12.40
C GLN A 470 -25.29 -10.03 -13.25
N ILE A 471 -24.34 -10.87 -12.85
CA ILE A 471 -23.17 -11.19 -13.68
C ILE A 471 -23.64 -11.83 -14.99
N GLU A 472 -24.49 -12.84 -14.92
CA GLU A 472 -25.02 -13.52 -16.10
C GLU A 472 -25.77 -12.57 -17.04
N LYS A 473 -26.65 -11.71 -16.48
CA LYS A 473 -27.43 -10.75 -17.27
C LYS A 473 -26.57 -9.71 -17.98
N ARG A 474 -25.45 -9.26 -17.37
CA ARG A 474 -24.57 -8.21 -17.88
C ARG A 474 -23.48 -8.72 -18.82
N SER A 475 -23.24 -10.02 -18.81
CA SER A 475 -22.33 -10.71 -19.72
C SER A 475 -23.03 -11.00 -21.05
#